data_85f9ee8a41c7f29fbf8eec4ddfec409d
#
_entry.id   85f9ee8a41c7f29fbf8eec4ddfec409d
#
_cell.length_a   1.000
_cell.length_b   1.000
_cell.length_c   1.000
_cell.angle_alpha   90.00
_cell.angle_beta   90.00
_cell.angle_gamma   90.00
#
_symmetry.space_group_name_H-M   'P 1'
#
loop_
_entity.id
_entity.type
_entity.pdbx_description
1 polymer ?
#
loop_
_entity_poly.entity_id
_entity_poly.type
_entity_poly.pdbx_seq_one_letter_code
_entity_poly.pdbx_strand_id
1 'polypeptide(L)'
;MRSKFWVRCVLVLSGILLAGTAQADFPSVPKETYEALKLDRAASPKELHEALLKRYLDPAQGFGKGKYGQYWEPLPFSKYLDPAVFYKPPTSVKDIATREQCVKCHTDESPGWVAMWKKSTHANLDKIRKLTPKDDTFYKKAKLAEVETNLRSLGKLGATEQLKEVGCIDCHVDINTKKKADHRADIRMPTADVCGNCHLQEFAERESERDTITWPKDQWPKGRPSHALDYRANVEVEVYAGMSQREIADGCTMCHVQQNKCDGCHTRHEFSVANSRKPEACGTCHSGADHINWEAYTMSKHGKEYEQKGQGWNWNVQLKDAITKGGQDAPTCQSCHMEYNGKFTHNVVRKVRWANYPFVPGIRENIKTDWADKRLDAWVKTCTSCHSERYARAYLEFMDNGTYSGIDKYDEAHDIVHKQYEAGLLTGQKTNRPLPPKPIPEGFEQFFQIYWSKGNNPAAIELKLFEMAEDHLVQLHVSLAHQHWGFTYTVGWAALNRGYVEIMDEDTKLKEKIALQERVAKLEASRTSSLFDFDSTDGKITLGSVGGGMLLTGTLALAGWSRRKKNGR
;
A
#
# COMPACT_ATOMS: atom_id res chain seq x y z
N MET A 1 23.17 56.18 -41.55
CA MET A 1 23.14 54.71 -41.58
C MET A 1 23.84 54.02 -40.38
N ARG A 2 24.26 54.71 -39.30
CA ARG A 2 24.94 54.11 -38.15
C ARG A 2 24.12 53.89 -36.88
N SER A 3 22.87 54.36 -36.81
CA SER A 3 22.06 54.24 -35.59
C SER A 3 21.15 53.00 -35.53
N LYS A 4 20.90 52.33 -36.66
CA LYS A 4 20.02 51.13 -36.68
C LYS A 4 20.76 49.80 -36.42
N PHE A 5 22.10 49.82 -36.42
CA PHE A 5 22.88 48.59 -36.17
C PHE A 5 23.05 48.32 -34.66
N TRP A 6 23.14 49.36 -33.87
CA TRP A 6 23.30 49.25 -32.41
C TRP A 6 22.01 48.78 -31.69
N VAL A 7 20.86 49.17 -32.19
CA VAL A 7 19.57 48.74 -31.57
C VAL A 7 19.28 47.24 -31.83
N ARG A 8 19.77 46.67 -32.94
CA ARG A 8 19.63 45.25 -33.23
C ARG A 8 20.60 44.37 -32.42
N CYS A 9 21.80 44.85 -32.12
CA CYS A 9 22.72 44.11 -31.28
C CYS A 9 22.35 44.12 -29.81
N VAL A 10 21.74 45.19 -29.29
CA VAL A 10 21.24 45.25 -27.90
C VAL A 10 20.01 44.36 -27.71
N LEU A 11 19.13 44.27 -28.70
CA LEU A 11 17.96 43.39 -28.65
C LEU A 11 18.33 41.90 -28.77
N VAL A 12 19.41 41.55 -29.49
CA VAL A 12 19.89 40.16 -29.56
C VAL A 12 20.65 39.78 -28.29
N LEU A 13 21.38 40.68 -27.67
CA LEU A 13 22.06 40.45 -26.38
C LEU A 13 21.08 40.43 -25.21
N SER A 14 19.99 41.20 -25.26
CA SER A 14 18.91 41.13 -24.26
C SER A 14 18.04 39.85 -24.41
N GLY A 15 17.93 39.32 -25.64
CA GLY A 15 17.24 38.03 -25.90
C GLY A 15 18.04 36.81 -25.46
N ILE A 16 19.37 36.92 -25.40
CA ILE A 16 20.23 35.80 -24.95
C ILE A 16 20.36 35.78 -23.41
N LEU A 17 20.17 36.92 -22.75
CA LEU A 17 20.14 37.00 -21.29
C LEU A 17 18.78 36.62 -20.67
N LEU A 18 17.72 36.49 -21.48
CA LEU A 18 16.39 35.96 -21.07
C LEU A 18 16.21 34.47 -21.44
N ALA A 19 17.20 33.83 -22.05
CA ALA A 19 17.31 32.36 -22.12
C ALA A 19 17.95 31.83 -20.82
N GLY A 20 17.68 32.50 -19.71
CA GLY A 20 18.06 32.07 -18.39
C GLY A 20 17.07 31.05 -17.90
N THR A 21 17.61 29.93 -17.49
CA THR A 21 17.02 28.99 -16.53
C THR A 21 15.56 28.59 -16.86
N ALA A 22 15.37 27.79 -17.90
CA ALA A 22 14.24 26.87 -17.92
C ALA A 22 14.44 25.98 -16.70
N GLN A 23 13.92 26.43 -15.59
CA GLN A 23 13.90 25.70 -14.34
C GLN A 23 13.18 24.40 -14.58
N ALA A 24 13.77 23.32 -14.13
CA ALA A 24 13.21 21.98 -14.23
C ALA A 24 11.93 21.90 -13.37
N ASP A 25 10.84 22.42 -13.90
CA ASP A 25 9.52 22.04 -13.38
C ASP A 25 9.37 20.54 -13.67
N PHE A 26 9.21 19.73 -12.64
CA PHE A 26 8.85 18.33 -12.79
C PHE A 26 7.34 18.24 -13.06
N PRO A 27 6.91 18.25 -14.34
CA PRO A 27 5.50 18.45 -14.67
C PRO A 27 4.59 17.33 -14.20
N SER A 28 5.16 16.19 -13.82
CA SER A 28 4.46 15.05 -13.24
C SER A 28 4.30 15.15 -11.72
N VAL A 29 5.00 16.07 -11.06
CA VAL A 29 4.80 16.36 -9.64
C VAL A 29 3.67 17.37 -9.48
N PRO A 30 2.61 17.06 -8.71
CA PRO A 30 1.46 17.95 -8.52
C PRO A 30 1.84 19.27 -7.84
N LYS A 31 1.09 20.31 -8.14
CA LYS A 31 1.23 21.64 -7.49
C LYS A 31 1.10 21.53 -5.97
N GLU A 32 0.17 20.72 -5.52
CA GLU A 32 -0.13 20.45 -4.11
C GLU A 32 1.10 19.93 -3.34
N THR A 33 1.99 19.22 -4.01
CA THR A 33 3.25 18.75 -3.41
C THR A 33 4.19 19.90 -3.09
N TYR A 34 4.35 20.86 -4.00
CA TYR A 34 5.15 22.06 -3.76
C TYR A 34 4.56 22.92 -2.64
N GLU A 35 3.23 23.06 -2.61
CA GLU A 35 2.52 23.76 -1.55
C GLU A 35 2.73 23.08 -0.18
N ALA A 36 2.61 21.75 -0.13
CA ALA A 36 2.84 20.97 1.07
C ALA A 36 4.30 21.07 1.58
N LEU A 37 5.26 21.18 0.68
CA LEU A 37 6.67 21.39 0.99
C LEU A 37 7.02 22.86 1.28
N LYS A 38 6.08 23.79 1.07
CA LYS A 38 6.29 25.26 1.14
C LYS A 38 7.39 25.72 0.19
N LEU A 39 7.43 25.15 -1.01
CA LEU A 39 8.35 25.49 -2.07
C LEU A 39 7.64 26.21 -3.22
N ASP A 40 8.37 27.11 -3.89
CA ASP A 40 7.97 27.61 -5.20
C ASP A 40 8.10 26.50 -6.24
N ARG A 41 7.20 26.46 -7.22
CA ARG A 41 7.34 25.51 -8.36
C ARG A 41 8.59 25.73 -9.20
N ALA A 42 9.15 26.91 -9.11
CA ALA A 42 10.41 27.29 -9.72
C ALA A 42 11.65 26.86 -8.89
N ALA A 43 11.46 26.15 -7.77
CA ALA A 43 12.55 25.66 -6.95
C ALA A 43 13.53 24.79 -7.75
N SER A 44 14.82 24.96 -7.47
CA SER A 44 15.86 24.16 -8.10
C SER A 44 15.74 22.66 -7.74
N PRO A 45 16.29 21.75 -8.55
CA PRO A 45 16.33 20.33 -8.21
C PRO A 45 16.97 20.05 -6.84
N LYS A 46 17.95 20.84 -6.44
CA LYS A 46 18.57 20.73 -5.12
C LYS A 46 17.60 21.07 -3.99
N GLU A 47 16.90 22.19 -4.09
CA GLU A 47 15.92 22.61 -3.07
C GLU A 47 14.76 21.63 -2.98
N LEU A 48 14.25 21.12 -4.11
CA LEU A 48 13.20 20.09 -4.12
C LEU A 48 13.69 18.81 -3.44
N HIS A 49 14.90 18.34 -3.78
CA HIS A 49 15.49 17.14 -3.16
C HIS A 49 15.68 17.31 -1.65
N GLU A 50 16.24 18.44 -1.22
CA GLU A 50 16.47 18.71 0.20
C GLU A 50 15.13 18.75 1.00
N ALA A 51 14.10 19.36 0.43
CA ALA A 51 12.78 19.43 1.07
C ALA A 51 12.10 18.05 1.14
N LEU A 52 12.16 17.27 0.06
CA LEU A 52 11.64 15.92 0.01
C LEU A 52 12.38 15.00 1.00
N LEU A 53 13.71 15.08 1.01
CA LEU A 53 14.54 14.29 1.93
C LEU A 53 14.26 14.65 3.38
N LYS A 54 14.15 15.96 3.68
CA LYS A 54 13.77 16.43 5.02
C LYS A 54 12.41 15.86 5.45
N ARG A 55 11.41 15.93 4.57
CA ARG A 55 10.08 15.36 4.83
C ARG A 55 10.13 13.84 4.98
N TYR A 56 10.86 13.15 4.12
CA TYR A 56 11.03 11.70 4.14
C TYR A 56 11.67 11.20 5.45
N LEU A 57 12.63 11.95 5.99
CA LEU A 57 13.33 11.62 7.22
C LEU A 57 12.66 12.18 8.49
N ASP A 58 11.60 12.98 8.36
CA ASP A 58 10.88 13.56 9.51
C ASP A 58 10.21 12.45 10.34
N PRO A 59 10.50 12.35 11.65
CA PRO A 59 9.88 11.36 12.52
C PRO A 59 8.36 11.45 12.61
N ALA A 60 7.78 12.63 12.37
CA ALA A 60 6.33 12.86 12.44
C ALA A 60 5.60 12.71 11.10
N GLN A 61 6.29 12.98 9.99
CA GLN A 61 5.68 13.08 8.66
C GLN A 61 6.33 12.15 7.63
N GLY A 62 7.52 11.64 7.90
CA GLY A 62 8.25 10.77 7.00
C GLY A 62 7.57 9.43 6.80
N PHE A 63 7.78 8.86 5.61
CA PHE A 63 7.29 7.51 5.33
C PHE A 63 8.01 6.51 6.23
N GLY A 64 7.24 5.61 6.87
CA GLY A 64 7.79 4.68 7.86
C GLY A 64 8.21 5.33 9.17
N LYS A 65 8.04 6.64 9.32
CA LYS A 65 8.32 7.42 10.52
C LYS A 65 7.02 7.88 11.18
N GLY A 66 7.10 8.33 12.41
CA GLY A 66 5.95 8.77 13.19
C GLY A 66 5.47 7.73 14.18
N LYS A 67 4.30 7.97 14.78
CA LYS A 67 3.75 7.17 15.90
C LYS A 67 3.69 5.66 15.60
N TYR A 68 3.46 5.29 14.36
CA TYR A 68 3.30 3.91 13.92
C TYR A 68 4.41 3.45 12.98
N GLY A 69 5.48 4.21 12.88
CA GLY A 69 6.61 3.93 11.98
C GLY A 69 7.25 2.57 12.19
N GLN A 70 7.18 2.05 13.42
CA GLN A 70 7.67 0.71 13.73
C GLN A 70 6.98 -0.42 12.94
N TYR A 71 5.79 -0.19 12.43
CA TYR A 71 5.03 -1.17 11.63
C TYR A 71 5.26 -0.98 10.13
N TRP A 72 5.70 0.21 9.71
CA TRP A 72 5.89 0.59 8.32
C TRP A 72 7.33 0.80 7.92
N GLU A 73 8.22 0.95 8.88
CA GLU A 73 9.63 0.90 8.56
C GLU A 73 9.95 -0.49 8.04
N PRO A 74 10.84 -0.59 7.03
CA PRO A 74 11.42 -1.87 6.70
C PRO A 74 11.87 -2.47 8.02
N LEU A 75 11.24 -3.55 8.44
CA LEU A 75 11.71 -4.29 9.60
C LEU A 75 13.20 -4.47 9.35
N PRO A 76 14.05 -4.19 10.34
CA PRO A 76 15.47 -4.28 10.11
C PRO A 76 15.77 -5.69 9.62
N PHE A 77 15.92 -5.84 8.32
CA PHE A 77 16.33 -7.10 7.68
C PHE A 77 17.57 -7.65 8.36
N SER A 78 18.43 -6.74 8.85
CA SER A 78 19.52 -7.07 9.76
C SER A 78 19.09 -7.87 10.98
N LYS A 79 17.86 -7.72 11.47
CA LYS A 79 17.38 -8.45 12.64
C LYS A 79 16.85 -9.85 12.31
N TYR A 80 16.35 -10.05 11.09
CA TYR A 80 15.71 -11.30 10.66
C TYR A 80 16.50 -12.04 9.56
N LEU A 81 17.24 -11.29 8.75
CA LEU A 81 18.00 -11.79 7.63
C LEU A 81 19.44 -11.21 7.61
N ASP A 82 19.94 -10.78 8.77
CA ASP A 82 21.34 -10.36 8.84
C ASP A 82 22.22 -11.56 8.50
N PRO A 83 22.87 -11.56 7.34
CA PRO A 83 23.79 -12.64 6.99
C PRO A 83 24.86 -12.86 8.06
N ALA A 84 25.18 -11.80 8.83
CA ALA A 84 26.14 -11.89 9.93
C ALA A 84 25.65 -12.74 11.11
N VAL A 85 24.35 -13.00 11.23
CA VAL A 85 23.80 -13.95 12.22
C VAL A 85 24.07 -15.38 11.79
N PHE A 86 24.02 -15.65 10.48
CA PHE A 86 24.20 -16.97 9.89
C PHE A 86 25.60 -17.18 9.29
N TYR A 87 26.23 -16.08 8.89
CA TYR A 87 27.54 -16.08 8.25
C TYR A 87 28.47 -15.13 9.01
N LYS A 88 29.54 -15.68 9.58
CA LYS A 88 30.63 -14.88 10.13
C LYS A 88 31.53 -14.44 8.97
N PRO A 89 31.44 -13.20 8.49
CA PRO A 89 32.34 -12.74 7.47
C PRO A 89 33.79 -12.89 7.95
N PRO A 90 34.72 -13.17 7.05
CA PRO A 90 36.13 -13.27 7.41
C PRO A 90 36.57 -12.02 8.16
N THR A 91 37.17 -12.20 9.34
CA THR A 91 37.64 -11.10 10.20
C THR A 91 38.75 -10.26 9.56
N SER A 92 39.28 -10.69 8.43
CA SER A 92 40.37 -10.04 7.69
C SER A 92 39.92 -8.94 6.72
N VAL A 93 38.62 -8.76 6.47
CA VAL A 93 38.14 -7.69 5.58
C VAL A 93 37.81 -6.48 6.43
N LYS A 94 38.84 -5.70 6.80
CA LYS A 94 38.65 -4.53 7.65
C LYS A 94 38.26 -3.26 6.88
N ASP A 95 38.74 -3.12 5.66
CA ASP A 95 38.59 -1.90 4.88
C ASP A 95 38.23 -2.22 3.43
N ILE A 96 37.01 -2.04 3.04
CA ILE A 96 36.62 -2.08 1.64
C ILE A 96 36.80 -0.69 1.07
N ALA A 97 37.92 -0.49 0.34
CA ALA A 97 38.30 0.82 -0.15
C ALA A 97 37.80 1.11 -1.57
N THR A 98 37.44 0.08 -2.34
CA THR A 98 37.09 0.25 -3.76
C THR A 98 35.95 -0.66 -4.16
N ARG A 99 35.26 -0.30 -5.26
CA ARG A 99 34.17 -1.08 -5.87
C ARG A 99 34.65 -2.48 -6.27
N GLU A 100 35.88 -2.59 -6.76
CA GLU A 100 36.51 -3.85 -7.20
C GLU A 100 36.62 -4.86 -6.05
N GLN A 101 36.87 -4.40 -4.84
CA GLN A 101 36.94 -5.27 -3.66
C GLN A 101 35.60 -5.88 -3.32
N CYS A 102 34.51 -5.14 -3.42
CA CYS A 102 33.17 -5.68 -3.25
C CYS A 102 32.90 -6.79 -4.27
N VAL A 103 33.13 -6.49 -5.55
CA VAL A 103 32.93 -7.46 -6.65
C VAL A 103 33.78 -8.70 -6.46
N LYS A 104 35.05 -8.56 -6.03
CA LYS A 104 35.97 -9.68 -5.85
C LYS A 104 35.44 -10.69 -4.82
N CYS A 105 35.05 -10.22 -3.64
CA CYS A 105 34.54 -11.12 -2.61
C CYS A 105 33.13 -11.64 -2.95
N HIS A 106 32.21 -10.75 -3.37
CA HIS A 106 30.83 -11.14 -3.65
C HIS A 106 30.66 -11.96 -4.93
N THR A 107 31.70 -12.08 -5.78
CA THR A 107 31.67 -13.05 -6.88
C THR A 107 31.64 -14.50 -6.36
N ASP A 108 32.27 -14.73 -5.23
CA ASP A 108 32.28 -16.07 -4.59
C ASP A 108 31.13 -16.21 -3.60
N GLU A 109 30.85 -15.18 -2.78
CA GLU A 109 29.86 -15.22 -1.70
C GLU A 109 28.41 -15.04 -2.18
N SER A 110 28.19 -14.23 -3.21
CA SER A 110 26.86 -13.89 -3.76
C SER A 110 26.93 -13.70 -5.28
N PRO A 111 27.31 -14.74 -6.03
CA PRO A 111 27.60 -14.66 -7.46
C PRO A 111 26.42 -14.11 -8.28
N GLY A 112 25.19 -14.42 -7.88
CA GLY A 112 23.97 -13.93 -8.52
C GLY A 112 23.86 -12.40 -8.50
N TRP A 113 24.16 -11.75 -7.38
CA TRP A 113 24.09 -10.29 -7.25
C TRP A 113 25.13 -9.63 -8.16
N VAL A 114 26.34 -10.14 -8.19
CA VAL A 114 27.41 -9.62 -9.05
C VAL A 114 27.07 -9.83 -10.53
N ALA A 115 26.55 -11.00 -10.90
CA ALA A 115 26.15 -11.28 -12.26
C ALA A 115 25.01 -10.37 -12.75
N MET A 116 24.00 -10.13 -11.91
CA MET A 116 22.90 -9.23 -12.22
C MET A 116 23.38 -7.78 -12.34
N TRP A 117 24.22 -7.29 -11.40
CA TRP A 117 24.78 -5.96 -11.49
C TRP A 117 25.63 -5.76 -12.76
N LYS A 118 26.49 -6.71 -13.13
CA LYS A 118 27.29 -6.65 -14.37
C LYS A 118 26.44 -6.52 -15.63
N LYS A 119 25.20 -7.04 -15.63
CA LYS A 119 24.24 -6.91 -16.74
C LYS A 119 23.52 -5.56 -16.70
N SER A 120 23.43 -4.91 -15.54
CA SER A 120 22.64 -3.70 -15.34
C SER A 120 23.13 -2.52 -16.16
N THR A 121 22.24 -1.55 -16.37
CA THR A 121 22.58 -0.24 -16.93
C THR A 121 23.60 0.47 -16.03
N HIS A 122 23.52 0.32 -14.72
CA HIS A 122 24.40 0.97 -13.75
C HIS A 122 25.88 0.59 -13.93
N ALA A 123 26.15 -0.66 -14.23
CA ALA A 123 27.54 -1.12 -14.52
C ALA A 123 28.00 -0.79 -15.94
N ASN A 124 27.11 -0.34 -16.83
CA ASN A 124 27.39 -0.24 -18.27
C ASN A 124 27.08 1.16 -18.86
N LEU A 125 27.38 2.24 -18.14
CA LEU A 125 27.07 3.59 -18.59
C LEU A 125 27.74 3.99 -19.91
N ASP A 126 28.92 3.47 -20.18
CA ASP A 126 29.60 3.69 -21.46
C ASP A 126 28.83 3.12 -22.66
N LYS A 127 28.10 2.02 -22.47
CA LYS A 127 27.20 1.51 -23.50
C LYS A 127 26.04 2.46 -23.75
N ILE A 128 25.53 3.09 -22.68
CA ILE A 128 24.43 4.07 -22.79
C ILE A 128 24.89 5.32 -23.58
N ARG A 129 26.10 5.80 -23.35
CA ARG A 129 26.67 6.94 -24.09
C ARG A 129 26.78 6.69 -25.58
N LYS A 130 26.99 5.45 -25.99
CA LYS A 130 27.12 5.02 -27.38
C LYS A 130 25.79 4.81 -28.12
N LEU A 131 24.65 4.82 -27.40
CA LEU A 131 23.34 4.66 -28.00
C LEU A 131 23.05 5.74 -29.04
N THR A 132 22.38 5.34 -30.09
CA THR A 132 21.94 6.17 -31.23
C THR A 132 20.41 6.21 -31.31
N PRO A 133 19.81 7.14 -32.06
CA PRO A 133 18.36 7.20 -32.23
C PRO A 133 17.71 5.95 -32.83
N LYS A 134 18.52 5.02 -33.36
CA LYS A 134 18.03 3.74 -33.88
C LYS A 134 17.82 2.69 -32.79
N ASP A 135 18.38 2.91 -31.60
CA ASP A 135 18.28 1.98 -30.48
C ASP A 135 17.00 2.21 -29.69
N ASP A 136 16.23 1.18 -29.42
CA ASP A 136 14.99 1.25 -28.63
C ASP A 136 15.19 1.86 -27.24
N THR A 137 16.40 1.72 -26.71
CA THR A 137 16.81 2.23 -25.41
C THR A 137 17.49 3.60 -25.45
N PHE A 138 17.46 4.30 -26.60
CA PHE A 138 18.12 5.59 -26.78
C PHE A 138 17.73 6.65 -25.73
N TYR A 139 16.51 6.60 -25.22
CA TYR A 139 16.04 7.47 -24.15
C TYR A 139 16.90 7.40 -22.89
N LYS A 140 17.58 6.28 -22.63
CA LYS A 140 18.50 6.15 -21.49
C LYS A 140 19.68 7.12 -21.55
N LYS A 141 20.04 7.59 -22.73
CA LYS A 141 21.10 8.60 -22.90
C LYS A 141 20.70 9.96 -22.33
N ALA A 142 19.46 10.39 -22.59
CA ALA A 142 18.91 11.61 -21.99
C ALA A 142 18.76 11.45 -20.46
N LYS A 143 18.34 10.28 -20.00
CA LYS A 143 18.24 10.00 -18.56
C LYS A 143 19.61 10.01 -17.87
N LEU A 144 20.64 9.48 -18.48
CA LEU A 144 22.00 9.57 -17.93
C LEU A 144 22.47 11.03 -17.81
N ALA A 145 22.20 11.86 -18.82
CA ALA A 145 22.53 13.29 -18.76
C ALA A 145 21.78 14.02 -17.63
N GLU A 146 20.51 13.70 -17.43
CA GLU A 146 19.69 14.19 -16.31
C GLU A 146 20.30 13.77 -14.96
N VAL A 147 20.62 12.50 -14.78
CA VAL A 147 21.24 11.95 -13.56
C VAL A 147 22.57 12.67 -13.26
N GLU A 148 23.41 12.85 -14.25
CA GLU A 148 24.67 13.60 -14.07
C GLU A 148 24.44 15.07 -13.69
N THR A 149 23.39 15.69 -14.23
CA THR A 149 22.99 17.05 -13.88
C THR A 149 22.51 17.13 -12.43
N ASN A 150 21.68 16.20 -12.00
CA ASN A 150 21.21 16.10 -10.62
C ASN A 150 22.38 15.91 -9.65
N LEU A 151 23.30 15.01 -9.95
CA LEU A 151 24.48 14.78 -9.12
C LEU A 151 25.38 16.02 -9.02
N ARG A 152 25.55 16.79 -10.11
CA ARG A 152 26.28 18.06 -10.08
C ARG A 152 25.55 19.08 -9.20
N SER A 153 24.26 19.20 -9.33
CA SER A 153 23.46 20.13 -8.50
C SER A 153 23.55 19.83 -7.01
N LEU A 154 23.71 18.54 -6.66
CA LEU A 154 23.90 18.09 -5.28
C LEU A 154 25.36 18.12 -4.81
N GLY A 155 26.30 18.54 -5.67
CA GLY A 155 27.73 18.55 -5.35
C GLY A 155 28.38 17.17 -5.25
N LYS A 156 27.73 16.14 -5.78
CA LYS A 156 28.19 14.74 -5.76
C LYS A 156 28.97 14.33 -7.00
N LEU A 157 28.97 15.15 -8.03
CA LEU A 157 29.75 14.98 -9.26
C LEU A 157 30.41 16.30 -9.63
N GLY A 158 31.66 16.25 -10.04
CA GLY A 158 32.40 17.44 -10.51
C GLY A 158 31.79 18.05 -11.77
N ALA A 159 31.99 19.35 -12.01
CA ALA A 159 31.35 20.09 -13.09
C ALA A 159 31.58 19.48 -14.49
N THR A 160 32.77 18.94 -14.75
CA THR A 160 33.18 18.29 -16.02
C THR A 160 33.28 16.77 -15.89
N GLU A 161 33.05 16.23 -14.71
CA GLU A 161 33.18 14.80 -14.45
C GLU A 161 32.01 14.04 -15.07
N GLN A 162 32.29 12.87 -15.64
CA GLN A 162 31.30 11.93 -16.12
C GLN A 162 31.17 10.74 -15.17
N LEU A 163 29.95 10.34 -14.88
CA LEU A 163 29.69 9.15 -14.09
C LEU A 163 30.10 7.91 -14.88
N LYS A 164 31.12 7.19 -14.43
CA LYS A 164 31.64 6.01 -15.14
C LYS A 164 30.78 4.76 -14.94
N GLU A 165 30.36 4.54 -13.72
CA GLU A 165 29.46 3.46 -13.32
C GLU A 165 28.77 3.82 -12.00
N VAL A 166 27.71 3.10 -11.66
CA VAL A 166 27.11 3.09 -10.33
C VAL A 166 27.40 1.72 -9.73
N GLY A 167 28.29 1.66 -8.76
CA GLY A 167 28.75 0.43 -8.14
C GLY A 167 28.10 0.13 -6.78
N CYS A 168 28.56 -0.93 -6.14
CA CYS A 168 28.05 -1.37 -4.85
C CYS A 168 28.08 -0.28 -3.78
N ILE A 169 29.22 0.45 -3.70
CA ILE A 169 29.44 1.51 -2.70
C ILE A 169 28.43 2.64 -2.85
N ASP A 170 28.07 3.02 -4.08
CA ASP A 170 27.19 4.16 -4.34
C ASP A 170 25.78 3.96 -3.75
N CYS A 171 25.33 2.70 -3.70
CA CYS A 171 24.05 2.33 -3.11
C CYS A 171 24.16 1.92 -1.63
N HIS A 172 25.17 1.14 -1.29
CA HIS A 172 25.28 0.51 0.03
C HIS A 172 26.07 1.33 1.05
N VAL A 173 26.86 2.31 0.62
CA VAL A 173 27.63 3.20 1.51
C VAL A 173 27.24 4.66 1.25
N ASP A 174 27.80 5.26 0.23
CA ASP A 174 27.45 6.60 -0.26
C ASP A 174 27.98 6.78 -1.68
N ILE A 175 27.28 7.59 -2.46
CA ILE A 175 27.67 7.88 -3.84
C ILE A 175 28.99 8.65 -3.88
N ASN A 176 29.88 8.25 -4.79
CA ASN A 176 31.19 8.86 -4.99
C ASN A 176 32.08 8.95 -3.74
N THR A 177 31.84 8.13 -2.74
CA THR A 177 32.74 8.09 -1.60
C THR A 177 34.12 7.56 -2.00
N LYS A 178 35.17 8.25 -1.56
CA LYS A 178 36.55 7.78 -1.61
C LYS A 178 37.04 7.27 -0.27
N LYS A 179 36.18 7.29 0.74
CA LYS A 179 36.50 6.84 2.09
C LYS A 179 36.49 5.33 2.16
N LYS A 180 37.33 4.79 3.00
CA LYS A 180 37.27 3.39 3.38
C LYS A 180 35.97 3.16 4.14
N ALA A 181 35.27 2.07 3.80
CA ALA A 181 34.05 1.68 4.47
C ALA A 181 34.30 0.43 5.29
N ASP A 182 33.88 0.45 6.55
CA ASP A 182 33.82 -0.76 7.37
C ASP A 182 32.63 -1.61 6.94
N HIS A 183 32.89 -2.89 6.68
CA HIS A 183 31.87 -3.81 6.15
C HIS A 183 30.66 -3.97 7.07
N ARG A 184 30.79 -3.77 8.37
CA ARG A 184 29.70 -3.93 9.32
C ARG A 184 29.06 -2.60 9.76
N ALA A 185 29.89 -1.55 9.87
CA ALA A 185 29.44 -0.27 10.40
C ALA A 185 28.86 0.62 9.31
N ASP A 186 29.40 0.57 8.08
CA ASP A 186 29.10 1.53 7.03
C ASP A 186 28.15 1.00 5.95
N ILE A 187 27.95 -0.32 5.88
CA ILE A 187 27.06 -0.91 4.88
C ILE A 187 25.60 -0.81 5.32
N ARG A 188 24.78 -0.25 4.46
CA ARG A 188 23.34 -0.09 4.64
C ARG A 188 22.54 -0.84 3.59
N MET A 189 21.29 -1.15 3.90
CA MET A 189 20.30 -1.55 2.88
C MET A 189 19.73 -0.28 2.24
N PRO A 190 19.84 -0.11 0.91
CA PRO A 190 19.35 1.09 0.23
C PRO A 190 17.84 1.27 0.39
N THR A 191 17.43 2.50 0.64
CA THR A 191 16.05 2.98 0.67
C THR A 191 15.80 3.95 -0.49
N ALA A 192 14.57 4.40 -0.69
CA ALA A 192 14.21 5.21 -1.85
C ALA A 192 15.00 6.53 -1.96
N ASP A 193 15.38 7.12 -0.82
CA ASP A 193 16.20 8.34 -0.77
C ASP A 193 17.59 8.16 -1.40
N VAL A 194 18.17 6.97 -1.26
CA VAL A 194 19.46 6.64 -1.91
C VAL A 194 19.32 6.67 -3.42
N CYS A 195 18.24 6.09 -3.95
CA CYS A 195 17.92 6.14 -5.38
C CYS A 195 17.66 7.60 -5.83
N GLY A 196 16.98 8.37 -4.98
CA GLY A 196 16.65 9.78 -5.20
C GLY A 196 17.85 10.71 -5.38
N ASN A 197 19.05 10.35 -4.90
CA ASN A 197 20.26 11.13 -5.18
C ASN A 197 20.58 11.23 -6.67
N CYS A 198 20.22 10.21 -7.45
CA CYS A 198 20.41 10.17 -8.90
C CYS A 198 19.08 10.38 -9.63
N HIS A 199 18.04 9.68 -9.20
CA HIS A 199 16.72 9.64 -9.79
C HIS A 199 15.75 10.59 -9.07
N LEU A 200 16.13 11.89 -9.06
CA LEU A 200 15.41 12.91 -8.30
C LEU A 200 13.96 13.05 -8.77
N GLN A 201 13.71 13.04 -10.09
CA GLN A 201 12.37 13.19 -10.63
C GLN A 201 11.48 12.03 -10.18
N GLU A 202 11.93 10.81 -10.34
CA GLU A 202 11.18 9.59 -9.96
C GLU A 202 10.92 9.54 -8.45
N PHE A 203 11.91 9.96 -7.66
CA PHE A 203 11.77 10.07 -6.21
C PHE A 203 10.71 11.13 -5.84
N ALA A 204 10.79 12.32 -6.46
CA ALA A 204 9.82 13.40 -6.22
C ALA A 204 8.40 13.00 -6.64
N GLU A 205 8.26 12.33 -7.81
CA GLU A 205 6.97 11.83 -8.28
C GLU A 205 6.35 10.83 -7.30
N ARG A 206 7.14 9.90 -6.80
CA ARG A 206 6.68 8.92 -5.84
C ARG A 206 6.31 9.55 -4.51
N GLU A 207 7.16 10.42 -3.95
CA GLU A 207 6.85 11.12 -2.70
C GLU A 207 5.62 12.04 -2.82
N SER A 208 5.30 12.50 -4.03
CA SER A 208 4.11 13.30 -4.30
C SER A 208 2.79 12.51 -4.17
N GLU A 209 2.83 11.19 -4.07
CA GLU A 209 1.63 10.38 -3.87
C GLU A 209 0.85 10.80 -2.64
N ARG A 210 1.54 11.19 -1.56
CA ARG A 210 0.93 11.66 -0.31
C ARG A 210 0.00 12.85 -0.51
N ASP A 211 0.40 13.77 -1.39
CA ASP A 211 -0.35 15.00 -1.64
C ASP A 211 -1.36 14.84 -2.78
N THR A 212 -1.26 13.77 -3.53
CA THR A 212 -2.12 13.49 -4.68
C THR A 212 -3.44 12.85 -4.29
N ILE A 213 -3.43 11.94 -3.31
CA ILE A 213 -4.64 11.33 -2.77
C ILE A 213 -5.10 12.18 -1.57
N THR A 214 -5.39 13.43 -1.79
CA THR A 214 -6.10 14.25 -0.82
C THR A 214 -7.58 14.24 -1.18
N TRP A 215 -8.37 13.72 -0.26
CA TRP A 215 -9.81 13.84 -0.34
C TRP A 215 -10.19 15.27 0.03
N PRO A 216 -11.23 15.85 -0.54
CA PRO A 216 -11.71 17.17 -0.13
C PRO A 216 -12.00 17.20 1.37
N LYS A 217 -11.33 18.09 2.10
CA LYS A 217 -11.38 18.16 3.58
C LYS A 217 -12.78 18.35 4.14
N ASP A 218 -13.60 19.10 3.43
CA ASP A 218 -14.97 19.46 3.78
C ASP A 218 -15.96 18.29 3.62
N GLN A 219 -15.56 17.21 2.94
CA GLN A 219 -16.37 16.01 2.74
C GLN A 219 -16.04 14.90 3.75
N TRP A 220 -15.03 15.10 4.58
CA TRP A 220 -14.67 14.16 5.61
C TRP A 220 -15.22 14.58 6.96
N PRO A 221 -15.71 13.65 7.80
CA PRO A 221 -16.00 13.93 9.20
C PRO A 221 -14.81 14.59 9.90
N LYS A 222 -15.11 15.45 10.87
CA LYS A 222 -14.07 16.10 11.69
C LYS A 222 -13.13 15.05 12.30
N GLY A 223 -11.83 15.36 12.31
CA GLY A 223 -10.80 14.49 12.89
C GLY A 223 -10.22 13.46 11.94
N ARG A 224 -10.75 13.31 10.73
CA ARG A 224 -10.17 12.39 9.74
C ARG A 224 -8.94 12.96 9.04
N PRO A 225 -7.97 12.11 8.70
CA PRO A 225 -6.86 12.51 7.85
C PRO A 225 -7.40 13.01 6.49
N SER A 226 -6.86 14.11 6.00
CA SER A 226 -7.18 14.62 4.67
C SER A 226 -6.45 13.86 3.55
N HIS A 227 -5.65 12.89 3.91
CA HIS A 227 -4.72 12.18 3.05
C HIS A 227 -5.05 10.70 3.00
N ALA A 228 -5.36 10.15 1.83
CA ALA A 228 -5.79 8.75 1.71
C ALA A 228 -4.70 7.76 2.10
N LEU A 229 -3.42 8.09 1.86
CA LEU A 229 -2.30 7.27 2.33
C LEU A 229 -2.17 7.29 3.85
N ASP A 230 -2.33 8.47 4.47
CA ASP A 230 -2.31 8.60 5.92
C ASP A 230 -3.51 7.87 6.54
N TYR A 231 -4.64 7.91 5.85
CA TYR A 231 -5.83 7.15 6.24
C TYR A 231 -5.59 5.64 6.16
N ARG A 232 -5.08 5.13 5.05
CA ARG A 232 -4.73 3.72 4.91
C ARG A 232 -3.69 3.31 5.96
N ALA A 233 -2.64 4.11 6.13
CA ALA A 233 -1.64 3.87 7.15
C ALA A 233 -2.28 3.78 8.54
N ASN A 234 -3.24 4.63 8.87
CA ASN A 234 -3.91 4.57 10.16
C ASN A 234 -4.76 3.30 10.32
N VAL A 235 -5.56 2.93 9.32
CA VAL A 235 -6.39 1.72 9.36
C VAL A 235 -5.52 0.46 9.43
N GLU A 236 -4.58 0.32 8.52
CA GLU A 236 -3.71 -0.86 8.45
C GLU A 236 -2.80 -0.94 9.68
N VAL A 237 -2.28 0.17 10.15
CA VAL A 237 -1.46 0.22 11.37
C VAL A 237 -2.26 -0.18 12.60
N GLU A 238 -3.52 0.19 12.69
CA GLU A 238 -4.34 -0.20 13.84
C GLU A 238 -4.67 -1.70 13.82
N VAL A 239 -4.88 -2.28 12.66
CA VAL A 239 -4.94 -3.74 12.49
C VAL A 239 -3.62 -4.37 12.91
N TYR A 240 -2.50 -3.85 12.43
CA TYR A 240 -1.18 -4.38 12.75
C TYR A 240 -0.75 -4.13 14.21
N ALA A 241 -1.23 -3.06 14.85
CA ALA A 241 -0.97 -2.83 16.27
C ALA A 241 -1.55 -3.95 17.17
N GLY A 242 -2.55 -4.68 16.68
CA GLY A 242 -3.07 -5.88 17.33
C GLY A 242 -2.24 -7.14 17.09
N MET A 243 -1.31 -7.11 16.15
CA MET A 243 -0.47 -8.25 15.79
C MET A 243 0.88 -8.18 16.50
N SER A 244 1.49 -9.33 16.76
CA SER A 244 2.85 -9.37 17.27
C SER A 244 3.84 -8.92 16.19
N GLN A 245 4.99 -8.41 16.62
CA GLN A 245 6.11 -8.08 15.70
C GLN A 245 6.51 -9.26 14.81
N ARG A 246 6.37 -10.47 15.31
CA ARG A 246 6.65 -11.68 14.57
C ARG A 246 5.59 -11.96 13.50
N GLU A 247 4.31 -11.83 13.84
CA GLU A 247 3.21 -12.00 12.87
C GLU A 247 3.35 -11.00 11.72
N ILE A 248 3.70 -9.74 12.02
CA ILE A 248 3.97 -8.72 11.01
C ILE A 248 5.18 -9.12 10.16
N ALA A 249 6.28 -9.56 10.80
CA ALA A 249 7.48 -9.98 10.10
C ALA A 249 7.24 -11.17 9.18
N ASP A 250 6.53 -12.16 9.65
CA ASP A 250 6.32 -13.41 8.94
C ASP A 250 5.25 -13.30 7.83
N GLY A 251 4.26 -12.42 8.00
CA GLY A 251 3.11 -12.31 7.10
C GLY A 251 3.05 -11.07 6.21
N CYS A 252 3.46 -9.91 6.71
CA CYS A 252 3.19 -8.62 6.06
C CYS A 252 4.40 -8.01 5.36
N THR A 253 5.60 -8.29 5.84
CA THR A 253 6.82 -7.60 5.38
C THR A 253 7.22 -7.89 3.94
N MET A 254 6.82 -9.01 3.37
CA MET A 254 7.13 -9.32 1.97
C MET A 254 6.64 -8.22 1.02
N CYS A 255 5.45 -7.67 1.28
CA CYS A 255 4.87 -6.60 0.48
C CYS A 255 5.14 -5.21 1.09
N HIS A 256 4.89 -5.03 2.37
CA HIS A 256 4.92 -3.71 3.02
C HIS A 256 6.34 -3.14 3.23
N VAL A 257 7.36 -3.96 3.38
CA VAL A 257 8.77 -3.50 3.39
C VAL A 257 9.16 -2.80 2.09
N GLN A 258 8.58 -3.20 0.97
CA GLN A 258 8.93 -2.66 -0.33
C GLN A 258 8.35 -1.25 -0.59
N GLN A 259 7.40 -0.80 0.20
CA GLN A 259 6.80 0.53 0.04
C GLN A 259 7.84 1.66 0.10
N ASN A 260 8.93 1.48 0.85
CA ASN A 260 10.02 2.44 0.99
C ASN A 260 11.15 2.26 -0.03
N LYS A 261 10.99 1.33 -0.99
CA LYS A 261 12.08 0.92 -1.86
C LYS A 261 11.66 0.94 -3.32
N CYS A 262 12.52 1.46 -4.16
CA CYS A 262 12.35 1.40 -5.61
C CYS A 262 12.52 -0.02 -6.14
N ASP A 263 13.29 -0.84 -5.45
CA ASP A 263 13.55 -2.24 -5.82
C ASP A 263 12.38 -3.20 -5.56
N GLY A 264 11.27 -2.69 -5.02
CA GLY A 264 9.99 -3.41 -5.03
C GLY A 264 9.48 -3.68 -6.45
N CYS A 265 9.67 -2.70 -7.36
CA CYS A 265 9.32 -2.82 -8.78
C CYS A 265 10.54 -3.07 -9.67
N HIS A 266 11.70 -2.47 -9.35
CA HIS A 266 12.94 -2.61 -10.08
C HIS A 266 13.79 -3.71 -9.48
N THR A 267 13.75 -4.90 -10.07
CA THR A 267 14.52 -6.07 -9.58
C THR A 267 15.97 -5.72 -9.32
N ARG A 268 16.38 -5.77 -8.04
CA ARG A 268 17.77 -5.57 -7.64
C ARG A 268 18.62 -6.73 -8.15
N HIS A 269 19.69 -6.47 -8.48
CA HIS A 269 20.80 -5.68 -8.84
C HIS A 269 20.86 -5.43 -10.34
N GLU A 270 19.97 -6.04 -11.12
CA GLU A 270 19.87 -5.82 -12.56
C GLU A 270 19.18 -4.49 -12.88
N PHE A 271 18.20 -4.09 -12.09
CA PHE A 271 17.39 -2.88 -12.26
C PHE A 271 16.83 -2.74 -13.68
N SER A 272 16.35 -3.87 -14.22
CA SER A 272 15.83 -3.94 -15.58
C SER A 272 14.52 -3.17 -15.71
N VAL A 273 14.51 -2.13 -16.54
CA VAL A 273 13.29 -1.39 -16.88
C VAL A 273 12.29 -2.29 -17.62
N ALA A 274 12.79 -3.24 -18.43
CA ALA A 274 11.95 -4.20 -19.12
C ALA A 274 11.18 -5.09 -18.13
N ASN A 275 11.82 -5.51 -17.04
CA ASN A 275 11.16 -6.32 -16.01
C ASN A 275 10.12 -5.49 -15.22
N SER A 276 10.47 -4.25 -14.84
CA SER A 276 9.53 -3.38 -14.09
C SER A 276 8.32 -2.91 -14.91
N ARG A 277 8.34 -3.07 -16.23
CA ARG A 277 7.20 -2.76 -17.12
C ARG A 277 6.23 -3.91 -17.29
N LYS A 278 6.60 -5.11 -16.86
CA LYS A 278 5.70 -6.27 -16.90
C LYS A 278 4.74 -6.22 -15.72
N PRO A 279 3.51 -6.67 -15.89
CA PRO A 279 2.50 -6.68 -14.83
C PRO A 279 2.94 -7.40 -13.56
N GLU A 280 3.80 -8.41 -13.66
CA GLU A 280 4.32 -9.18 -12.53
C GLU A 280 5.06 -8.33 -11.49
N ALA A 281 5.65 -7.21 -11.93
CA ALA A 281 6.29 -6.27 -11.01
C ALA A 281 5.30 -5.69 -9.97
N CYS A 282 4.02 -5.57 -10.36
CA CYS A 282 2.94 -5.13 -9.47
C CYS A 282 2.27 -6.33 -8.79
N GLY A 283 2.01 -7.40 -9.55
CA GLY A 283 1.32 -8.61 -9.12
C GLY A 283 1.99 -9.32 -7.94
N THR A 284 3.30 -9.15 -7.77
CA THR A 284 4.03 -9.70 -6.61
C THR A 284 3.44 -9.26 -5.26
N CYS A 285 2.91 -8.03 -5.19
CA CYS A 285 2.33 -7.47 -3.98
C CYS A 285 0.81 -7.25 -4.11
N HIS A 286 0.31 -6.97 -5.32
CA HIS A 286 -1.11 -6.71 -5.58
C HIS A 286 -1.85 -8.01 -5.95
N SER A 287 -1.80 -9.00 -5.05
CA SER A 287 -2.47 -10.29 -5.16
C SER A 287 -2.91 -10.78 -3.78
N GLY A 288 -3.96 -11.57 -3.73
CA GLY A 288 -4.49 -12.10 -2.48
C GLY A 288 -5.95 -11.74 -2.25
N ALA A 289 -6.56 -12.30 -1.20
CA ALA A 289 -8.01 -12.22 -0.97
C ALA A 289 -8.53 -10.78 -0.76
N ASP A 290 -7.74 -9.93 -0.12
CA ASP A 290 -8.07 -8.56 0.24
C ASP A 290 -7.74 -7.53 -0.86
N HIS A 291 -7.02 -7.93 -1.93
CA HIS A 291 -6.67 -7.05 -3.04
C HIS A 291 -6.30 -7.83 -4.31
N ILE A 292 -7.29 -8.50 -4.88
CA ILE A 292 -7.18 -9.40 -6.04
C ILE A 292 -6.85 -8.70 -7.37
N ASN A 293 -6.05 -7.65 -7.36
CA ASN A 293 -5.77 -6.86 -8.56
C ASN A 293 -5.09 -7.70 -9.64
N TRP A 294 -4.12 -8.53 -9.24
CA TRP A 294 -3.41 -9.43 -10.15
C TRP A 294 -4.35 -10.47 -10.77
N GLU A 295 -5.13 -11.14 -9.93
CA GLU A 295 -6.08 -12.17 -10.35
C GLU A 295 -7.15 -11.59 -11.28
N ALA A 296 -7.70 -10.42 -10.93
CA ALA A 296 -8.68 -9.74 -11.75
C ALA A 296 -8.10 -9.28 -13.10
N TYR A 297 -6.88 -8.73 -13.10
CA TYR A 297 -6.21 -8.33 -14.34
C TYR A 297 -5.90 -9.53 -15.22
N THR A 298 -5.23 -10.57 -14.72
CA THR A 298 -4.81 -11.72 -15.52
C THR A 298 -5.99 -12.51 -16.10
N MET A 299 -7.13 -12.49 -15.42
CA MET A 299 -8.35 -13.12 -15.89
C MET A 299 -9.19 -12.21 -16.80
N SER A 300 -8.89 -10.92 -16.89
CA SER A 300 -9.53 -9.98 -17.81
C SER A 300 -9.11 -10.24 -19.27
N LYS A 301 -9.82 -9.65 -20.22
CA LYS A 301 -9.41 -9.71 -21.64
C LYS A 301 -8.05 -9.06 -21.87
N HIS A 302 -7.76 -7.95 -21.19
CA HIS A 302 -6.45 -7.30 -21.27
C HIS A 302 -5.33 -8.21 -20.76
N GLY A 303 -5.52 -8.87 -19.63
CA GLY A 303 -4.55 -9.82 -19.10
C GLY A 303 -4.40 -11.06 -19.99
N LYS A 304 -5.48 -11.55 -20.60
CA LYS A 304 -5.40 -12.69 -21.55
C LYS A 304 -4.61 -12.33 -22.81
N GLU A 305 -4.76 -11.13 -23.35
CA GLU A 305 -3.92 -10.66 -24.45
C GLU A 305 -2.44 -10.58 -24.03
N TYR A 306 -2.17 -10.07 -22.82
CA TYR A 306 -0.82 -10.07 -22.29
C TYR A 306 -0.23 -11.48 -22.14
N GLU A 307 -0.96 -12.42 -21.55
CA GLU A 307 -0.51 -13.80 -21.38
C GLU A 307 -0.19 -14.48 -22.71
N GLN A 308 -0.99 -14.21 -23.75
CA GLN A 308 -0.81 -14.81 -25.06
C GLN A 308 0.32 -14.18 -25.88
N LYS A 309 0.47 -12.86 -25.81
CA LYS A 309 1.31 -12.10 -26.73
C LYS A 309 2.48 -11.38 -26.08
N GLY A 310 2.42 -11.16 -24.75
CA GLY A 310 3.36 -10.32 -24.02
C GLY A 310 4.83 -10.74 -24.12
N GLN A 311 5.11 -12.01 -24.38
CA GLN A 311 6.48 -12.47 -24.64
C GLN A 311 7.07 -11.92 -25.94
N GLY A 312 6.22 -11.62 -26.93
CA GLY A 312 6.62 -11.02 -28.19
C GLY A 312 6.72 -9.50 -28.17
N TRP A 313 6.30 -8.85 -27.09
CA TRP A 313 6.35 -7.39 -26.98
C TRP A 313 7.75 -6.87 -26.69
N ASN A 314 8.06 -5.71 -27.23
CA ASN A 314 9.33 -5.04 -26.94
C ASN A 314 9.24 -4.20 -25.66
N TRP A 315 9.68 -4.76 -24.55
CA TRP A 315 9.68 -4.13 -23.22
C TRP A 315 10.77 -3.07 -23.03
N ASN A 316 11.66 -2.89 -24.00
CA ASN A 316 12.76 -1.93 -23.92
C ASN A 316 12.38 -0.51 -24.37
N VAL A 317 11.30 -0.36 -25.12
CA VAL A 317 10.81 0.97 -25.56
C VAL A 317 10.26 1.76 -24.35
N GLN A 318 10.17 3.09 -24.46
CA GLN A 318 9.50 3.88 -23.42
C GLN A 318 8.02 3.48 -23.31
N LEU A 319 7.43 3.59 -22.12
CA LEU A 319 6.04 3.23 -21.88
C LEU A 319 5.07 4.01 -22.79
N LYS A 320 5.35 5.29 -23.08
CA LYS A 320 4.58 6.08 -24.05
C LYS A 320 4.60 5.52 -25.48
N ASP A 321 5.62 4.76 -25.81
CA ASP A 321 5.83 4.14 -27.12
C ASP A 321 5.42 2.66 -27.14
N ALA A 322 4.88 2.14 -26.02
CA ALA A 322 4.57 0.72 -25.84
C ALA A 322 3.62 0.18 -26.92
N ILE A 323 2.58 0.92 -27.25
CA ILE A 323 1.61 0.54 -28.31
C ILE A 323 2.23 0.71 -29.69
N THR A 324 2.84 1.87 -29.97
CA THR A 324 3.26 2.25 -31.33
C THR A 324 4.56 1.60 -31.79
N LYS A 325 5.48 1.30 -30.87
CA LYS A 325 6.80 0.72 -31.14
C LYS A 325 7.06 -0.58 -30.39
N GLY A 326 6.37 -0.79 -29.26
CA GLY A 326 6.54 -1.97 -28.43
C GLY A 326 5.69 -3.17 -28.86
N GLY A 327 4.75 -2.97 -29.76
CA GLY A 327 3.82 -4.01 -30.20
C GLY A 327 2.82 -4.44 -29.12
N GLN A 328 2.63 -3.62 -28.08
CA GLN A 328 1.67 -3.91 -27.02
C GLN A 328 0.26 -3.56 -27.50
N ASP A 329 -0.56 -4.56 -27.70
CA ASP A 329 -1.95 -4.44 -28.14
C ASP A 329 -2.97 -4.53 -26.99
N ALA A 330 -2.48 -4.63 -25.75
CA ALA A 330 -3.27 -4.51 -24.53
C ALA A 330 -2.52 -3.72 -23.44
N PRO A 331 -3.22 -3.00 -22.56
CA PRO A 331 -2.60 -2.25 -21.48
C PRO A 331 -2.10 -3.18 -20.38
N THR A 332 -1.03 -2.76 -19.71
CA THR A 332 -0.51 -3.36 -18.48
C THR A 332 -0.84 -2.49 -17.27
N CYS A 333 -0.52 -2.96 -16.06
CA CYS A 333 -0.68 -2.17 -14.84
C CYS A 333 -0.02 -0.79 -15.00
N GLN A 334 1.20 -0.77 -15.51
CA GLN A 334 1.97 0.46 -15.72
C GLN A 334 1.37 1.38 -16.77
N SER A 335 0.82 0.81 -17.85
CA SER A 335 0.15 1.59 -18.90
C SER A 335 -1.07 2.34 -18.38
N CYS A 336 -1.79 1.75 -17.42
CA CYS A 336 -2.94 2.36 -16.79
C CYS A 336 -2.57 3.26 -15.61
N HIS A 337 -1.73 2.80 -14.68
CA HIS A 337 -1.51 3.48 -13.41
C HIS A 337 -0.36 4.50 -13.44
N MET A 338 0.65 4.32 -14.28
CA MET A 338 1.80 5.23 -14.39
C MET A 338 1.64 6.28 -15.49
N GLU A 339 0.54 6.30 -16.20
CA GLU A 339 0.20 7.30 -17.22
C GLU A 339 -0.75 8.35 -16.63
N TYR A 340 -0.52 9.62 -16.90
CA TYR A 340 -1.42 10.72 -16.56
C TYR A 340 -1.40 11.80 -17.65
N ASN A 341 -2.54 11.98 -18.34
CA ASN A 341 -2.70 12.98 -19.39
C ASN A 341 -1.61 12.95 -20.48
N GLY A 342 -1.19 11.76 -20.90
CA GLY A 342 -0.16 11.55 -21.94
C GLY A 342 1.27 11.65 -21.41
N LYS A 343 1.47 11.78 -20.10
CA LYS A 343 2.79 11.80 -19.46
C LYS A 343 2.96 10.59 -18.56
N PHE A 344 4.17 10.05 -18.54
CA PHE A 344 4.55 9.00 -17.64
C PHE A 344 4.95 9.58 -16.26
N THR A 345 4.57 8.91 -15.18
CA THR A 345 4.90 9.33 -13.80
C THR A 345 5.02 8.13 -12.87
N HIS A 346 5.90 8.22 -11.88
CA HIS A 346 6.00 7.27 -10.77
C HIS A 346 4.98 7.51 -9.65
N ASN A 347 4.11 8.51 -9.81
CA ASN A 347 2.96 8.69 -8.95
C ASN A 347 1.81 7.80 -9.46
N VAL A 348 1.76 6.56 -8.98
CA VAL A 348 0.80 5.53 -9.45
C VAL A 348 -0.63 5.77 -9.00
N VAL A 349 -0.85 6.67 -8.06
CA VAL A 349 -2.17 7.00 -7.50
C VAL A 349 -2.79 8.25 -8.11
N ARG A 350 -2.13 8.88 -9.07
CA ARG A 350 -2.54 10.20 -9.60
C ARG A 350 -3.92 10.22 -10.26
N LYS A 351 -4.38 9.09 -10.79
CA LYS A 351 -5.73 8.92 -11.34
C LYS A 351 -6.69 8.20 -10.39
N VAL A 352 -6.21 7.69 -9.27
CA VAL A 352 -7.06 6.95 -8.34
C VAL A 352 -8.12 7.88 -7.79
N ARG A 353 -9.39 7.49 -7.91
CA ARG A 353 -10.56 8.23 -7.43
C ARG A 353 -11.42 7.43 -6.46
N TRP A 354 -11.31 6.13 -6.47
CA TRP A 354 -11.87 5.24 -5.47
C TRP A 354 -10.81 4.80 -4.47
N ALA A 355 -11.18 4.66 -3.20
CA ALA A 355 -10.35 3.94 -2.25
C ALA A 355 -10.33 2.45 -2.62
N ASN A 356 -9.26 1.75 -2.28
CA ASN A 356 -9.20 0.29 -2.43
C ASN A 356 -10.31 -0.39 -1.62
N TYR A 357 -10.65 0.22 -0.49
CA TYR A 357 -11.75 -0.20 0.38
C TYR A 357 -12.97 0.72 0.12
N PRO A 358 -13.92 0.31 -0.71
CA PRO A 358 -15.00 1.19 -1.16
C PRO A 358 -16.07 1.45 -0.09
N PHE A 359 -16.01 0.80 1.06
CA PHE A 359 -16.89 1.03 2.21
C PHE A 359 -16.46 2.19 3.11
N VAL A 360 -15.42 2.91 2.75
CA VAL A 360 -14.96 4.09 3.50
C VAL A 360 -16.07 5.12 3.54
N PRO A 361 -16.53 5.57 4.72
CA PRO A 361 -17.53 6.61 4.83
C PRO A 361 -17.15 7.89 4.07
N GLY A 362 -18.11 8.52 3.41
CA GLY A 362 -17.89 9.70 2.59
C GLY A 362 -17.36 9.44 1.18
N ILE A 363 -17.13 8.18 0.80
CA ILE A 363 -16.63 7.85 -0.54
C ILE A 363 -17.63 8.24 -1.64
N ARG A 364 -18.92 8.08 -1.39
CA ARG A 364 -20.00 8.39 -2.35
C ARG A 364 -20.04 9.87 -2.70
N GLU A 365 -19.86 10.73 -1.70
CA GLU A 365 -19.82 12.18 -1.86
C GLU A 365 -18.54 12.59 -2.58
N ASN A 366 -17.44 11.95 -2.25
CA ASN A 366 -16.15 12.26 -2.83
C ASN A 366 -16.08 11.94 -4.34
N ILE A 367 -16.70 10.86 -4.78
CA ILE A 367 -16.77 10.49 -6.21
C ILE A 367 -17.56 11.50 -7.05
N LYS A 368 -18.42 12.29 -6.43
CA LYS A 368 -19.26 13.31 -7.09
C LYS A 368 -18.63 14.71 -7.11
N THR A 369 -17.33 14.81 -6.89
CA THR A 369 -16.62 16.09 -6.85
C THR A 369 -15.82 16.37 -8.13
N ASP A 370 -15.53 17.62 -8.41
CA ASP A 370 -14.61 18.04 -9.48
C ASP A 370 -13.24 17.36 -9.39
N TRP A 371 -12.81 17.03 -8.17
CA TRP A 371 -11.59 16.28 -7.94
C TRP A 371 -11.66 14.86 -8.54
N ALA A 372 -12.76 14.17 -8.35
CA ALA A 372 -13.01 12.84 -8.90
C ALA A 372 -13.27 12.90 -10.41
N ASP A 373 -13.99 13.92 -10.90
CA ASP A 373 -14.28 14.12 -12.32
C ASP A 373 -13.01 14.33 -13.14
N LYS A 374 -12.07 15.13 -12.65
CA LYS A 374 -10.75 15.30 -13.30
C LYS A 374 -9.97 13.98 -13.43
N ARG A 375 -10.12 13.07 -12.46
CA ARG A 375 -9.52 11.75 -12.50
C ARG A 375 -10.26 10.80 -13.43
N LEU A 376 -11.58 10.90 -13.46
CA LEU A 376 -12.42 10.19 -14.43
C LEU A 376 -12.00 10.55 -15.86
N ASP A 377 -11.86 11.83 -16.17
CA ASP A 377 -11.42 12.30 -17.48
C ASP A 377 -10.01 11.80 -17.84
N ALA A 378 -9.11 11.72 -16.86
CA ALA A 378 -7.78 11.15 -17.07
C ALA A 378 -7.84 9.65 -17.36
N TRP A 379 -8.72 8.90 -16.71
CA TRP A 379 -8.98 7.49 -17.04
C TRP A 379 -9.58 7.34 -18.44
N VAL A 380 -10.59 8.13 -18.79
CA VAL A 380 -11.19 8.15 -20.13
C VAL A 380 -10.10 8.38 -21.19
N LYS A 381 -9.24 9.36 -20.97
CA LYS A 381 -8.12 9.65 -21.87
C LYS A 381 -7.16 8.48 -22.04
N THR A 382 -6.87 7.73 -21.00
CA THR A 382 -6.06 6.52 -21.08
C THR A 382 -6.77 5.46 -21.94
N CYS A 383 -8.05 5.20 -21.67
CA CYS A 383 -8.85 4.24 -22.41
C CYS A 383 -8.97 4.57 -23.91
N THR A 384 -9.05 5.87 -24.25
CA THR A 384 -9.21 6.32 -25.65
C THR A 384 -8.00 6.10 -26.54
N SER A 385 -6.90 5.61 -25.98
CA SER A 385 -5.78 5.09 -26.79
C SER A 385 -6.17 3.90 -27.66
N CYS A 386 -7.21 3.14 -27.26
CA CYS A 386 -7.70 1.95 -27.98
C CYS A 386 -9.22 1.93 -28.13
N HIS A 387 -9.98 2.53 -27.21
CA HIS A 387 -11.44 2.50 -27.18
C HIS A 387 -12.05 3.86 -27.54
N SER A 388 -13.32 3.86 -27.97
CA SER A 388 -14.05 5.13 -28.13
C SER A 388 -14.32 5.78 -26.77
N GLU A 389 -14.39 7.10 -26.72
CA GLU A 389 -14.71 7.84 -25.51
C GLU A 389 -16.06 7.41 -24.92
N ARG A 390 -17.05 7.18 -25.78
CA ARG A 390 -18.38 6.70 -25.37
C ARG A 390 -18.27 5.36 -24.61
N TYR A 391 -17.49 4.43 -25.13
CA TYR A 391 -17.28 3.14 -24.47
C TYR A 391 -16.55 3.32 -23.13
N ALA A 392 -15.49 4.12 -23.11
CA ALA A 392 -14.71 4.36 -21.89
C ALA A 392 -15.57 4.96 -20.78
N ARG A 393 -16.36 6.00 -21.08
CA ARG A 393 -17.26 6.64 -20.10
C ARG A 393 -18.33 5.68 -19.61
N ALA A 394 -18.99 4.95 -20.52
CA ALA A 394 -20.03 3.99 -20.17
C ALA A 394 -19.49 2.86 -19.28
N TYR A 395 -18.26 2.39 -19.54
CA TYR A 395 -17.65 1.38 -18.70
C TYR A 395 -17.32 1.89 -17.29
N LEU A 396 -16.72 3.08 -17.18
CA LEU A 396 -16.38 3.67 -15.89
C LEU A 396 -17.64 3.99 -15.06
N GLU A 397 -18.72 4.44 -15.71
CA GLU A 397 -20.02 4.61 -15.06
C GLU A 397 -20.60 3.27 -14.58
N PHE A 398 -20.51 2.22 -15.41
CA PHE A 398 -20.91 0.88 -15.00
C PHE A 398 -20.11 0.38 -13.78
N MET A 399 -18.81 0.60 -13.76
CA MET A 399 -17.94 0.28 -12.63
C MET A 399 -18.41 1.01 -11.36
N ASP A 400 -18.69 2.31 -11.44
CA ASP A 400 -19.17 3.10 -10.32
C ASP A 400 -20.51 2.58 -9.80
N ASN A 401 -21.48 2.35 -10.68
CA ASN A 401 -22.81 1.86 -10.33
C ASN A 401 -22.75 0.46 -9.68
N GLY A 402 -21.90 -0.42 -10.20
CA GLY A 402 -21.68 -1.74 -9.61
C GLY A 402 -21.07 -1.66 -8.20
N THR A 403 -20.11 -0.77 -8.02
CA THR A 403 -19.51 -0.51 -6.71
C THR A 403 -20.52 0.07 -5.73
N TYR A 404 -21.33 1.06 -6.16
CA TYR A 404 -22.40 1.62 -5.32
C TYR A 404 -23.41 0.54 -4.88
N SER A 405 -23.83 -0.32 -5.81
CA SER A 405 -24.75 -1.41 -5.46
C SER A 405 -24.16 -2.36 -4.40
N GLY A 406 -22.84 -2.59 -4.48
CA GLY A 406 -22.13 -3.37 -3.46
C GLY A 406 -22.09 -2.68 -2.10
N ILE A 407 -21.82 -1.37 -2.08
CA ILE A 407 -21.82 -0.57 -0.87
C ILE A 407 -23.23 -0.55 -0.24
N ASP A 408 -24.28 -0.38 -1.04
CA ASP A 408 -25.66 -0.41 -0.55
C ASP A 408 -25.95 -1.73 0.19
N LYS A 409 -25.52 -2.85 -0.39
CA LYS A 409 -25.70 -4.16 0.21
C LYS A 409 -24.90 -4.34 1.50
N TYR A 410 -23.69 -3.80 1.55
CA TYR A 410 -22.86 -3.79 2.76
C TYR A 410 -23.48 -2.89 3.85
N ASP A 411 -23.96 -1.69 3.48
CA ASP A 411 -24.59 -0.77 4.44
C ASP A 411 -25.84 -1.39 5.08
N GLU A 412 -26.68 -2.10 4.30
CA GLU A 412 -27.81 -2.86 4.83
C GLU A 412 -27.38 -3.90 5.89
N ALA A 413 -26.28 -4.63 5.61
CA ALA A 413 -25.72 -5.63 6.53
C ALA A 413 -25.11 -4.97 7.77
N HIS A 414 -24.38 -3.88 7.57
CA HIS A 414 -23.77 -3.09 8.64
C HIS A 414 -24.83 -2.56 9.61
N ASP A 415 -25.95 -2.08 9.10
CA ASP A 415 -27.06 -1.59 9.92
C ASP A 415 -27.67 -2.68 10.82
N ILE A 416 -27.74 -3.92 10.33
CA ILE A 416 -28.19 -5.06 11.14
C ILE A 416 -27.23 -5.27 12.32
N VAL A 417 -25.93 -5.33 12.06
CA VAL A 417 -24.92 -5.56 13.09
C VAL A 417 -24.83 -4.38 14.05
N HIS A 418 -24.93 -3.15 13.53
CA HIS A 418 -24.93 -1.93 14.35
C HIS A 418 -26.08 -1.93 15.38
N LYS A 419 -27.30 -2.29 14.96
CA LYS A 419 -28.44 -2.42 15.87
C LYS A 419 -28.20 -3.44 16.99
N GLN A 420 -27.42 -4.50 16.72
CA GLN A 420 -27.04 -5.47 17.75
C GLN A 420 -26.05 -4.87 18.76
N TYR A 421 -25.13 -4.00 18.33
CA TYR A 421 -24.27 -3.25 19.24
C TYR A 421 -25.07 -2.27 20.11
N GLU A 422 -25.99 -1.51 19.52
CA GLU A 422 -26.84 -0.58 20.25
C GLU A 422 -27.74 -1.27 21.27
N ALA A 423 -28.23 -2.46 20.93
CA ALA A 423 -29.01 -3.30 21.82
C ALA A 423 -28.18 -3.97 22.93
N GLY A 424 -26.85 -3.83 22.92
CA GLY A 424 -25.95 -4.45 23.90
C GLY A 424 -25.83 -5.96 23.75
N LEU A 425 -26.23 -6.52 22.62
CA LEU A 425 -26.24 -7.96 22.37
C LEU A 425 -24.88 -8.47 21.89
N LEU A 426 -24.10 -7.62 21.26
CA LEU A 426 -22.69 -7.83 20.96
C LEU A 426 -21.89 -7.19 22.08
N THR A 427 -21.73 -7.89 23.18
CA THR A 427 -20.94 -7.43 24.32
C THR A 427 -19.49 -7.37 23.89
N GLY A 428 -18.90 -6.19 24.07
CA GLY A 428 -17.53 -5.87 23.72
C GLY A 428 -16.57 -7.00 24.07
N GLN A 429 -15.76 -7.34 23.13
CA GLN A 429 -14.92 -8.52 23.21
C GLN A 429 -13.92 -8.40 24.35
N LYS A 430 -13.86 -9.42 25.18
CA LYS A 430 -12.74 -9.63 26.08
C LYS A 430 -11.53 -10.06 25.25
N THR A 431 -10.86 -9.10 24.70
CA THR A 431 -9.65 -9.32 23.91
C THR A 431 -8.42 -9.13 24.76
N ASN A 432 -7.45 -10.03 24.64
CA ASN A 432 -6.13 -9.86 25.22
C ASN A 432 -5.24 -8.92 24.37
N ARG A 433 -5.74 -8.43 23.24
CA ARG A 433 -5.03 -7.51 22.38
C ARG A 433 -5.28 -6.07 22.84
N PRO A 434 -4.27 -5.18 22.70
CA PRO A 434 -4.46 -3.78 23.04
C PRO A 434 -5.53 -3.16 22.14
N LEU A 435 -6.28 -2.23 22.69
CA LEU A 435 -7.19 -1.41 21.90
C LEU A 435 -6.42 -0.61 20.83
N PRO A 436 -7.05 -0.31 19.69
CA PRO A 436 -6.45 0.55 18.69
C PRO A 436 -5.95 1.84 19.31
N PRO A 437 -4.78 2.33 18.88
CA PRO A 437 -4.27 3.59 19.38
C PRO A 437 -5.19 4.74 18.97
N LYS A 438 -5.46 5.63 19.92
CA LYS A 438 -6.27 6.83 19.66
C LYS A 438 -5.41 7.98 19.12
N PRO A 439 -5.96 8.89 18.30
CA PRO A 439 -7.40 8.99 18.02
C PRO A 439 -7.84 8.06 16.88
N ILE A 440 -8.92 7.33 17.11
CA ILE A 440 -9.67 6.69 16.04
C ILE A 440 -10.51 7.77 15.35
N PRO A 441 -10.51 7.90 14.02
CA PRO A 441 -11.38 8.84 13.32
C PRO A 441 -12.84 8.60 13.65
N GLU A 442 -13.58 9.66 13.92
CA GLU A 442 -15.02 9.60 14.20
C GLU A 442 -15.76 8.89 13.04
N GLY A 443 -16.64 7.97 13.38
CA GLY A 443 -17.38 7.13 12.42
C GLY A 443 -16.66 5.87 11.98
N PHE A 444 -15.45 5.59 12.52
CA PHE A 444 -14.70 4.36 12.28
C PHE A 444 -14.65 3.43 13.49
N GLU A 445 -15.15 3.85 14.65
CA GLU A 445 -15.05 3.07 15.88
C GLU A 445 -15.61 1.67 15.71
N GLN A 446 -16.74 1.53 15.02
CA GLN A 446 -17.38 0.24 14.78
C GLN A 446 -16.61 -0.60 13.78
N PHE A 447 -16.09 0.03 12.72
CA PHE A 447 -15.25 -0.63 11.74
C PHE A 447 -13.98 -1.21 12.39
N PHE A 448 -13.31 -0.44 13.23
CA PHE A 448 -12.15 -0.92 13.97
C PHE A 448 -12.50 -2.00 14.98
N GLN A 449 -13.66 -1.96 15.61
CA GLN A 449 -14.11 -3.03 16.47
C GLN A 449 -14.28 -4.34 15.71
N ILE A 450 -14.84 -4.29 14.51
CA ILE A 450 -15.00 -5.47 13.63
C ILE A 450 -13.63 -6.01 13.21
N TYR A 451 -12.72 -5.15 12.77
CA TYR A 451 -11.35 -5.53 12.43
C TYR A 451 -10.60 -6.15 13.60
N TRP A 452 -10.73 -5.51 14.76
CA TRP A 452 -10.09 -5.99 15.98
C TRP A 452 -10.64 -7.33 16.44
N SER A 453 -11.89 -7.58 16.12
CA SER A 453 -12.57 -8.80 16.48
C SER A 453 -12.06 -10.00 15.70
N LYS A 454 -11.57 -9.84 14.49
CA LYS A 454 -11.16 -10.94 13.60
C LYS A 454 -10.22 -11.94 14.28
N GLY A 455 -9.35 -11.48 15.14
CA GLY A 455 -8.40 -12.34 15.86
C GLY A 455 -8.76 -12.64 17.32
N ASN A 456 -9.94 -12.23 17.81
CA ASN A 456 -10.29 -12.20 19.23
C ASN A 456 -11.61 -12.91 19.59
N ASN A 457 -11.98 -13.95 18.85
CA ASN A 457 -13.25 -14.65 18.99
C ASN A 457 -14.47 -13.75 18.81
N PRO A 458 -14.63 -13.11 17.65
CA PRO A 458 -15.82 -12.34 17.34
C PRO A 458 -17.06 -13.20 17.39
N ALA A 459 -18.22 -12.59 17.56
CA ALA A 459 -19.47 -13.27 17.26
C ALA A 459 -19.51 -13.62 15.75
N ALA A 460 -20.20 -14.69 15.39
CA ALA A 460 -20.26 -15.11 13.98
C ALA A 460 -20.75 -14.00 13.05
N ILE A 461 -21.71 -13.19 13.50
CA ILE A 461 -22.26 -12.06 12.74
C ILE A 461 -21.20 -10.97 12.46
N GLU A 462 -20.30 -10.71 13.41
CA GLU A 462 -19.21 -9.74 13.24
C GLU A 462 -18.20 -10.23 12.21
N LEU A 463 -17.85 -11.52 12.29
CA LEU A 463 -16.95 -12.15 11.32
C LEU A 463 -17.53 -12.09 9.90
N LYS A 464 -18.84 -12.36 9.76
CA LYS A 464 -19.51 -12.29 8.46
C LYS A 464 -19.55 -10.88 7.88
N LEU A 465 -19.78 -9.87 8.71
CA LEU A 465 -19.71 -8.47 8.26
C LEU A 465 -18.30 -8.09 7.81
N PHE A 466 -17.29 -8.57 8.53
CA PHE A 466 -15.91 -8.39 8.14
C PHE A 466 -15.60 -9.03 6.77
N GLU A 467 -15.99 -10.29 6.56
CA GLU A 467 -15.82 -10.98 5.27
C GLU A 467 -16.55 -10.23 4.14
N MET A 468 -17.75 -9.70 4.40
CA MET A 468 -18.47 -8.88 3.42
C MET A 468 -17.71 -7.62 3.04
N ALA A 469 -17.08 -6.94 3.99
CA ALA A 469 -16.33 -5.73 3.75
C ALA A 469 -15.00 -6.01 3.03
N GLU A 470 -14.15 -6.79 3.68
CA GLU A 470 -12.74 -6.98 3.29
C GLU A 470 -12.58 -7.90 2.08
N ASP A 471 -13.36 -8.95 2.01
CA ASP A 471 -13.22 -9.90 0.92
C ASP A 471 -14.22 -9.56 -0.21
N HIS A 472 -15.52 -9.63 0.05
CA HIS A 472 -16.51 -9.64 -1.02
C HIS A 472 -16.72 -8.28 -1.70
N LEU A 473 -16.82 -7.19 -0.91
CA LEU A 473 -17.02 -5.85 -1.47
C LEU A 473 -15.75 -5.33 -2.14
N VAL A 474 -14.57 -5.59 -1.55
CA VAL A 474 -13.29 -5.25 -2.17
C VAL A 474 -13.11 -6.03 -3.47
N GLN A 475 -13.40 -7.32 -3.47
CA GLN A 475 -13.28 -8.16 -4.67
C GLN A 475 -14.26 -7.74 -5.76
N LEU A 476 -15.48 -7.34 -5.42
CA LEU A 476 -16.44 -6.76 -6.36
C LEU A 476 -15.86 -5.50 -7.03
N HIS A 477 -15.43 -4.55 -6.21
CA HIS A 477 -14.88 -3.27 -6.68
C HIS A 477 -13.62 -3.46 -7.54
N VAL A 478 -12.66 -4.25 -7.05
CA VAL A 478 -11.40 -4.49 -7.77
C VAL A 478 -11.65 -5.22 -9.09
N SER A 479 -12.55 -6.20 -9.12
CA SER A 479 -12.89 -6.91 -10.36
C SER A 479 -13.58 -6.02 -11.39
N LEU A 480 -14.46 -5.13 -10.96
CA LEU A 480 -15.06 -4.10 -11.80
C LEU A 480 -13.97 -3.17 -12.37
N ALA A 481 -13.08 -2.69 -11.53
CA ALA A 481 -11.99 -1.79 -11.93
C ALA A 481 -11.01 -2.44 -12.93
N HIS A 482 -10.81 -3.76 -12.86
CA HIS A 482 -9.90 -4.50 -13.73
C HIS A 482 -10.62 -5.31 -14.82
N GLN A 483 -11.89 -5.00 -15.08
CA GLN A 483 -12.71 -5.51 -16.19
C GLN A 483 -12.87 -7.04 -16.22
N HIS A 484 -12.95 -7.68 -15.07
CA HIS A 484 -13.18 -9.12 -14.98
C HIS A 484 -14.61 -9.48 -14.55
N TRP A 485 -15.50 -9.69 -15.51
CA TRP A 485 -16.93 -9.97 -15.29
C TRP A 485 -17.21 -11.22 -14.45
N GLY A 486 -16.44 -12.28 -14.65
CA GLY A 486 -16.61 -13.53 -13.92
C GLY A 486 -16.39 -13.35 -12.41
N PHE A 487 -15.31 -12.68 -12.02
CA PHE A 487 -15.03 -12.39 -10.61
C PHE A 487 -15.98 -11.36 -10.03
N THR A 488 -16.32 -10.32 -10.80
CA THR A 488 -17.34 -9.34 -10.41
C THR A 488 -18.61 -10.03 -9.95
N TYR A 489 -19.06 -11.07 -10.69
CA TYR A 489 -20.26 -11.81 -10.31
C TYR A 489 -19.98 -12.85 -9.22
N THR A 490 -19.01 -13.74 -9.41
CA THR A 490 -18.86 -14.96 -8.58
C THR A 490 -18.27 -14.68 -7.19
N VAL A 491 -17.13 -13.99 -7.13
CA VAL A 491 -16.43 -13.70 -5.87
C VAL A 491 -16.82 -12.36 -5.28
N GLY A 492 -17.35 -11.44 -6.10
CA GLY A 492 -17.88 -10.17 -5.66
C GLY A 492 -19.35 -10.24 -5.31
N TRP A 493 -20.21 -10.00 -6.31
CA TRP A 493 -21.65 -9.81 -6.09
C TRP A 493 -22.37 -11.01 -5.46
N ALA A 494 -22.15 -12.21 -5.98
CA ALA A 494 -22.82 -13.43 -5.46
C ALA A 494 -22.34 -13.76 -4.03
N ALA A 495 -21.05 -13.55 -3.75
CA ALA A 495 -20.51 -13.76 -2.41
C ALA A 495 -21.02 -12.69 -1.42
N LEU A 496 -21.10 -11.43 -1.84
CA LEU A 496 -21.66 -10.34 -1.04
C LEU A 496 -23.12 -10.60 -0.66
N ASN A 497 -23.96 -11.04 -1.61
CA ASN A 497 -25.34 -11.39 -1.33
C ASN A 497 -25.46 -12.61 -0.40
N ARG A 498 -24.60 -13.60 -0.54
CA ARG A 498 -24.56 -14.74 0.39
C ARG A 498 -24.19 -14.29 1.79
N GLY A 499 -23.15 -13.47 1.94
CA GLY A 499 -22.77 -12.89 3.24
C GLY A 499 -23.89 -12.11 3.90
N TYR A 500 -24.67 -11.36 3.12
CA TYR A 500 -25.86 -10.66 3.61
C TYR A 500 -26.91 -11.61 4.19
N VAL A 501 -27.22 -12.71 3.48
CA VAL A 501 -28.16 -13.73 3.97
C VAL A 501 -27.63 -14.40 5.23
N GLU A 502 -26.34 -14.70 5.29
CA GLU A 502 -25.70 -15.28 6.48
C GLU A 502 -25.76 -14.34 7.69
N ILE A 503 -25.63 -13.01 7.48
CA ILE A 503 -25.80 -12.01 8.53
C ILE A 503 -27.24 -11.99 9.07
N MET A 504 -28.24 -12.05 8.20
CA MET A 504 -29.64 -12.13 8.63
C MET A 504 -29.93 -13.40 9.45
N ASP A 505 -29.35 -14.52 9.06
CA ASP A 505 -29.42 -15.78 9.78
C ASP A 505 -28.77 -15.69 11.16
N GLU A 506 -27.55 -15.13 11.24
CA GLU A 506 -26.84 -14.96 12.51
C GLU A 506 -27.54 -13.95 13.42
N ASP A 507 -28.14 -12.89 12.89
CA ASP A 507 -28.98 -11.95 13.63
C ASP A 507 -30.18 -12.65 14.27
N THR A 508 -30.86 -13.50 13.51
CA THR A 508 -31.98 -14.28 14.00
C THR A 508 -31.56 -15.24 15.12
N LYS A 509 -30.50 -16.01 14.92
CA LYS A 509 -29.93 -16.92 15.92
C LYS A 509 -29.48 -16.19 17.20
N LEU A 510 -28.91 -15.02 17.07
CA LEU A 510 -28.49 -14.22 18.22
C LEU A 510 -29.69 -13.77 19.05
N LYS A 511 -30.75 -13.28 18.41
CA LYS A 511 -32.00 -12.87 19.06
C LYS A 511 -32.67 -14.04 19.78
N GLU A 512 -32.78 -15.20 19.12
CA GLU A 512 -33.34 -16.41 19.70
C GLU A 512 -32.54 -16.89 20.92
N LYS A 513 -31.21 -16.90 20.83
CA LYS A 513 -30.32 -17.27 21.93
C LYS A 513 -30.52 -16.37 23.15
N ILE A 514 -30.65 -15.08 22.94
CA ILE A 514 -30.86 -14.10 24.03
C ILE A 514 -32.24 -14.27 24.64
N ALA A 515 -33.30 -14.41 23.82
CA ALA A 515 -34.64 -14.67 24.32
C ALA A 515 -34.70 -15.95 25.15
N LEU A 516 -33.97 -16.99 24.74
CA LEU A 516 -33.85 -18.23 25.50
C LEU A 516 -33.11 -18.02 26.83
N GLN A 517 -32.01 -17.29 26.83
CA GLN A 517 -31.26 -16.98 28.07
C GLN A 517 -32.10 -16.17 29.06
N GLU A 518 -32.85 -15.18 28.60
CA GLU A 518 -33.78 -14.41 29.43
C GLU A 518 -34.88 -15.29 30.04
N ARG A 519 -35.42 -16.21 29.23
CA ARG A 519 -36.43 -17.14 29.68
C ARG A 519 -35.88 -18.08 30.75
N VAL A 520 -34.68 -18.61 30.58
CA VAL A 520 -33.97 -19.42 31.56
C VAL A 520 -33.75 -18.63 32.86
N ALA A 521 -33.24 -17.42 32.76
CA ALA A 521 -33.00 -16.56 33.93
C ALA A 521 -34.31 -16.26 34.71
N LYS A 522 -35.39 -15.97 34.00
CA LYS A 522 -36.71 -15.79 34.64
C LYS A 522 -37.21 -17.06 35.36
N LEU A 523 -37.01 -18.23 34.78
CA LEU A 523 -37.37 -19.50 35.42
C LEU A 523 -36.53 -19.80 36.64
N GLU A 524 -35.23 -19.52 36.59
CA GLU A 524 -34.30 -19.66 37.73
C GLU A 524 -34.66 -18.69 38.86
N ALA A 525 -34.97 -17.44 38.55
CA ALA A 525 -35.41 -16.44 39.53
C ALA A 525 -36.74 -16.84 40.20
N SER A 526 -37.70 -17.31 39.43
CA SER A 526 -38.97 -17.78 39.98
C SER A 526 -38.81 -19.02 40.89
N ARG A 527 -37.88 -19.91 40.54
CA ARG A 527 -37.55 -21.09 41.36
C ARG A 527 -36.87 -20.66 42.65
N THR A 528 -35.99 -19.70 42.62
CA THR A 528 -35.28 -19.17 43.79
C THR A 528 -36.25 -18.44 44.73
N SER A 529 -37.18 -17.63 44.19
CA SER A 529 -38.18 -16.94 44.98
C SER A 529 -39.17 -17.92 45.67
N SER A 530 -39.58 -18.99 44.99
CA SER A 530 -40.44 -20.02 45.57
C SER A 530 -39.76 -20.86 46.65
N LEU A 531 -38.42 -20.95 46.65
CA LEU A 531 -37.60 -21.62 47.66
C LEU A 531 -37.45 -20.81 48.94
N PHE A 532 -37.66 -19.50 48.89
CA PHE A 532 -37.52 -18.57 50.03
C PHE A 532 -38.89 -18.03 50.52
N ASP A 533 -39.99 -18.51 49.99
CA ASP A 533 -41.33 -18.14 50.47
C ASP A 533 -41.67 -18.95 51.76
N PHE A 534 -41.31 -18.36 52.88
CA PHE A 534 -41.50 -18.97 54.21
C PHE A 534 -42.94 -18.91 54.74
N ASP A 535 -43.83 -18.20 54.00
CA ASP A 535 -45.24 -18.07 54.44
C ASP A 535 -46.16 -19.19 53.90
N SER A 536 -45.66 -20.03 52.98
CA SER A 536 -46.40 -21.17 52.50
C SER A 536 -46.11 -22.45 53.31
N THR A 537 -47.15 -23.21 53.60
CA THR A 537 -47.03 -24.52 54.30
C THR A 537 -46.20 -25.55 53.52
N ASP A 538 -45.99 -25.33 52.24
CA ASP A 538 -45.19 -26.19 51.37
C ASP A 538 -43.69 -25.80 51.39
N GLY A 539 -43.32 -24.56 51.78
CA GLY A 539 -41.96 -24.09 51.86
C GLY A 539 -41.08 -24.85 52.87
N LYS A 540 -41.70 -25.36 53.92
CA LYS A 540 -40.95 -26.15 54.95
C LYS A 540 -40.53 -27.54 54.44
N ILE A 541 -41.29 -28.11 53.47
CA ILE A 541 -41.00 -29.43 52.91
C ILE A 541 -39.90 -29.32 51.83
N THR A 542 -39.85 -28.19 51.11
CA THR A 542 -38.90 -27.98 50.00
C THR A 542 -37.46 -27.72 50.52
N LEU A 543 -37.29 -27.09 51.69
CA LEU A 543 -35.95 -26.82 52.27
C LEU A 543 -35.23 -28.12 52.65
N GLY A 544 -35.95 -29.15 53.06
CA GLY A 544 -35.34 -30.43 53.38
C GLY A 544 -34.83 -31.22 52.19
N SER A 545 -35.45 -31.04 51.03
CA SER A 545 -35.08 -31.74 49.78
C SER A 545 -33.98 -31.03 49.01
N VAL A 546 -33.86 -29.70 49.12
CA VAL A 546 -32.83 -28.92 48.46
C VAL A 546 -31.47 -28.95 49.22
N GLY A 547 -31.51 -29.03 50.56
CA GLY A 547 -30.30 -29.23 51.35
C GLY A 547 -29.57 -30.54 51.01
N GLY A 548 -30.29 -31.59 50.66
CA GLY A 548 -29.71 -32.84 50.19
C GLY A 548 -29.14 -32.79 48.80
N GLY A 549 -29.76 -32.02 47.90
CA GLY A 549 -29.31 -31.84 46.51
C GLY A 549 -28.08 -30.97 46.38
N MET A 550 -27.97 -29.90 47.16
CA MET A 550 -26.79 -29.04 47.17
C MET A 550 -25.54 -29.73 47.77
N LEU A 551 -25.70 -30.61 48.74
CA LEU A 551 -24.57 -31.39 49.25
C LEU A 551 -24.07 -32.43 48.25
N LEU A 552 -24.94 -33.00 47.40
CA LEU A 552 -24.57 -33.95 46.36
C LEU A 552 -23.93 -33.29 45.15
N THR A 553 -24.36 -32.09 44.77
CA THR A 553 -23.75 -31.35 43.64
C THR A 553 -22.43 -30.71 44.04
N GLY A 554 -22.28 -30.25 45.29
CA GLY A 554 -21.02 -29.74 45.82
C GLY A 554 -19.92 -30.80 45.92
N THR A 555 -20.27 -32.01 46.31
CA THR A 555 -19.33 -33.14 46.41
C THR A 555 -18.93 -33.68 45.02
N LEU A 556 -19.81 -33.67 44.04
CA LEU A 556 -19.49 -34.06 42.68
C LEU A 556 -18.58 -33.02 41.96
N ALA A 557 -18.76 -31.72 42.24
CA ALA A 557 -17.89 -30.68 41.71
C ALA A 557 -16.48 -30.75 42.31
N LEU A 558 -16.35 -31.05 43.61
CA LEU A 558 -15.03 -31.23 44.26
C LEU A 558 -14.33 -32.52 43.82
N ALA A 559 -15.07 -33.59 43.55
CA ALA A 559 -14.51 -34.84 43.04
C ALA A 559 -14.04 -34.72 41.57
N GLY A 560 -14.73 -33.93 40.77
CA GLY A 560 -14.34 -33.61 39.40
C GLY A 560 -13.07 -32.74 39.35
N TRP A 561 -12.88 -31.84 40.30
CA TRP A 561 -11.70 -30.96 40.35
C TRP A 561 -10.44 -31.67 40.83
N SER A 562 -10.57 -32.63 41.73
CA SER A 562 -9.41 -33.41 42.20
C SER A 562 -8.88 -34.41 41.14
N ARG A 563 -9.73 -34.89 40.22
CA ARG A 563 -9.31 -35.78 39.12
C ARG A 563 -8.59 -35.01 37.98
N ARG A 564 -8.89 -33.74 37.74
CA ARG A 564 -8.20 -32.95 36.70
C ARG A 564 -6.77 -32.54 37.09
N LYS A 565 -6.44 -32.53 38.39
CA LYS A 565 -5.08 -32.20 38.84
C LYS A 565 -4.08 -33.37 38.79
N LYS A 566 -4.54 -34.62 38.56
CA LYS A 566 -3.67 -35.80 38.51
C LYS A 566 -3.21 -36.22 37.12
N ASN A 567 -3.78 -35.66 36.04
CA ASN A 567 -3.43 -36.04 34.67
C ASN A 567 -2.71 -34.95 33.87
N GLY A 568 -2.07 -34.01 34.53
CA GLY A 568 -1.21 -33.00 33.92
C GLY A 568 0.24 -33.21 34.34
N ARG A 569 0.88 -34.13 33.69
CA ARG A 569 2.33 -34.18 33.48
C ARG A 569 2.61 -34.55 32.05
#